data_fdf66da06547d6a291711c7555e753a4
#
_entry.id   fdf66da06547d6a291711c7555e753a4
#
_cell.length_a   1.000
_cell.length_b   1.000
_cell.length_c   1.000
_cell.angle_alpha   90.00
_cell.angle_beta   90.00
_cell.angle_gamma   90.00
#
_symmetry.space_group_name_H-M   'P 1'
#
loop_
_entity.id
_entity.type
_entity.pdbx_description
1 polymer ?
#
loop_
_entity_poly.entity_id
_entity_poly.type
_entity_poly.pdbx_seq_one_letter_code
_entity_poly.pdbx_strand_id
1 'polypeptide(L)'
;MSRNEQYYQGHSKSSQARHGSRTAANTCQYFTSLLRPEYNLLDVGCGPGSISATLAPFVGKGHVTGIDISEETLTIARNREGLPRNCSFRLGNATELDFPNNSFDVVHTSQVLIHLPDPVAAVKEFRRVLKPGGFIACREGIQSTSAWYPDHPGLAEWRRVSVNLHQDSAAADADAGKKLLLWATKAGFDINRCAWTSSTMMYAGHKDKIFADTMANQTQDDDTYRRNVIEKGIGDEESLALIRDGWHAWAADPCSVFSLICGEIIAYA
;
A
#
# COMPACT_ATOMS: atom_id res chain seq x y z
N MET A 1 -19.45 -15.12 2.12
CA MET A 1 -18.18 -14.65 2.71
C MET A 1 -18.20 -13.13 2.71
N SER A 2 -17.97 -12.49 3.85
CA SER A 2 -18.03 -11.03 3.95
C SER A 2 -16.84 -10.40 3.19
N ARG A 3 -17.06 -9.23 2.55
CA ARG A 3 -16.03 -8.50 1.78
C ARG A 3 -14.75 -8.15 2.56
N ASN A 4 -14.75 -8.29 3.88
CA ASN A 4 -13.61 -8.02 4.78
C ASN A 4 -12.59 -9.18 4.89
N GLU A 5 -12.89 -10.38 4.39
CA GLU A 5 -12.01 -11.54 4.50
C GLU A 5 -10.88 -11.59 3.45
N GLN A 6 -10.83 -10.61 2.53
CA GLN A 6 -9.86 -10.59 1.43
C GLN A 6 -8.53 -9.88 1.74
N TYR A 7 -8.43 -9.12 2.85
CA TYR A 7 -7.20 -8.42 3.19
C TYR A 7 -6.30 -9.32 4.06
N TYR A 8 -5.32 -9.98 3.41
CA TYR A 8 -4.47 -11.00 4.02
C TYR A 8 -3.55 -10.49 5.15
N GLN A 9 -3.26 -9.18 5.24
CA GLN A 9 -2.45 -8.59 6.33
C GLN A 9 -3.27 -8.23 7.57
N GLY A 10 -4.60 -8.30 7.50
CA GLY A 10 -5.48 -7.91 8.61
C GLY A 10 -5.43 -6.40 8.94
N HIS A 11 -6.35 -5.97 9.81
CA HIS A 11 -6.45 -4.59 10.31
C HIS A 11 -5.92 -4.46 11.75
N SER A 12 -4.86 -5.20 12.11
CA SER A 12 -4.29 -5.15 13.45
C SER A 12 -3.78 -3.74 13.80
N LYS A 13 -3.74 -3.39 15.10
CA LYS A 13 -3.23 -2.08 15.56
C LYS A 13 -1.80 -1.82 15.08
N SER A 14 -0.98 -2.86 14.99
CA SER A 14 0.40 -2.76 14.50
C SER A 14 0.47 -2.49 12.99
N SER A 15 -0.40 -3.11 12.18
CA SER A 15 -0.53 -2.79 10.74
C SER A 15 -0.97 -1.34 10.52
N GLN A 16 -1.92 -0.86 11.31
CA GLN A 16 -2.41 0.52 11.26
C GLN A 16 -1.31 1.54 11.64
N ALA A 17 -0.50 1.27 12.67
CA ALA A 17 0.62 2.11 13.07
C ALA A 17 1.69 2.22 11.97
N ARG A 18 2.04 1.09 11.33
CA ARG A 18 2.96 1.05 10.18
C ARG A 18 2.44 1.88 8.99
N HIS A 19 1.15 1.75 8.67
CA HIS A 19 0.54 2.53 7.60
C HIS A 19 0.49 4.02 7.94
N GLY A 20 0.29 4.37 9.20
CA GLY A 20 0.27 5.75 9.69
C GLY A 20 1.61 6.50 9.58
N SER A 21 2.74 5.80 9.44
CA SER A 21 4.07 6.41 9.25
C SER A 21 4.34 6.88 7.80
N ARG A 22 3.51 6.47 6.84
CA ARG A 22 3.62 6.88 5.43
C ARG A 22 3.05 8.28 5.24
N THR A 23 3.75 9.11 4.49
CA THR A 23 3.38 10.50 4.20
C THR A 23 3.64 10.83 2.74
N ALA A 24 3.13 11.96 2.26
CA ALA A 24 3.47 12.45 0.92
C ALA A 24 4.99 12.62 0.74
N ALA A 25 5.70 13.02 1.81
CA ALA A 25 7.15 13.25 1.77
C ALA A 25 7.98 11.98 1.58
N ASN A 26 7.50 10.81 2.03
CA ASN A 26 8.25 9.55 1.92
C ASN A 26 7.66 8.54 0.93
N THR A 27 6.47 8.79 0.36
CA THR A 27 5.82 7.86 -0.58
C THR A 27 5.36 8.48 -1.89
N CYS A 28 5.24 9.82 -1.99
CA CYS A 28 4.60 10.47 -3.13
C CYS A 28 5.53 11.42 -3.90
N GLN A 29 6.83 11.45 -3.58
CA GLN A 29 7.79 12.40 -4.19
C GLN A 29 7.82 12.32 -5.72
N TYR A 30 7.53 11.14 -6.30
CA TYR A 30 7.56 10.92 -7.75
C TYR A 30 6.48 11.73 -8.52
N PHE A 31 5.42 12.22 -7.85
CA PHE A 31 4.37 12.99 -8.53
C PHE A 31 3.99 14.31 -7.84
N THR A 32 4.46 14.59 -6.60
CA THR A 32 4.04 15.82 -5.88
C THR A 32 4.38 17.10 -6.63
N SER A 33 5.45 17.13 -7.42
CA SER A 33 5.81 18.30 -8.26
C SER A 33 4.85 18.55 -9.44
N LEU A 34 3.98 17.59 -9.76
CA LEU A 34 2.97 17.69 -10.81
C LEU A 34 1.64 18.22 -10.28
N LEU A 35 1.47 18.29 -8.95
CA LEU A 35 0.25 18.76 -8.33
C LEU A 35 0.08 20.26 -8.52
N ARG A 36 -1.18 20.68 -8.74
CA ARG A 36 -1.57 22.09 -8.80
C ARG A 36 -2.52 22.41 -7.66
N PRO A 37 -2.50 23.63 -7.14
CA PRO A 37 -3.32 24.00 -5.98
C PRO A 37 -4.84 23.75 -6.16
N GLU A 38 -5.34 23.84 -7.37
CA GLU A 38 -6.76 23.69 -7.72
C GLU A 38 -7.21 22.24 -7.98
N TYR A 39 -6.29 21.25 -7.92
CA TYR A 39 -6.63 19.87 -8.24
C TYR A 39 -7.51 19.19 -7.20
N ASN A 40 -8.46 18.40 -7.67
CA ASN A 40 -9.19 17.42 -6.88
C ASN A 40 -8.47 16.06 -6.99
N LEU A 41 -8.03 15.53 -5.86
CA LEU A 41 -7.27 14.29 -5.76
C LEU A 41 -8.10 13.21 -5.04
N LEU A 42 -8.18 12.04 -5.65
CA LEU A 42 -8.72 10.84 -5.03
C LEU A 42 -7.56 9.95 -4.55
N ASP A 43 -7.55 9.61 -3.26
CA ASP A 43 -6.60 8.67 -2.66
C ASP A 43 -7.31 7.35 -2.36
N VAL A 44 -7.06 6.32 -3.19
CA VAL A 44 -7.74 5.02 -3.13
C VAL A 44 -6.99 4.07 -2.22
N GLY A 45 -7.71 3.47 -1.25
CA GLY A 45 -7.11 2.66 -0.19
C GLY A 45 -6.29 3.53 0.77
N CYS A 46 -6.87 4.65 1.19
CA CYS A 46 -6.19 5.68 1.97
C CYS A 46 -5.75 5.21 3.37
N GLY A 47 -6.26 4.07 3.84
CA GLY A 47 -5.95 3.56 5.17
C GLY A 47 -6.25 4.57 6.28
N PRO A 48 -5.35 4.77 7.26
CA PRO A 48 -5.53 5.73 8.36
C PRO A 48 -5.35 7.19 7.92
N GLY A 49 -5.33 7.49 6.63
CA GLY A 49 -5.40 8.84 6.05
C GLY A 49 -4.12 9.66 6.12
N SER A 50 -2.98 9.07 6.48
CA SER A 50 -1.73 9.83 6.66
C SER A 50 -1.17 10.40 5.35
N ILE A 51 -1.25 9.65 4.27
CA ILE A 51 -0.85 10.12 2.94
C ILE A 51 -1.82 11.20 2.46
N SER A 52 -3.14 10.93 2.50
CA SER A 52 -4.18 11.88 2.08
C SER A 52 -4.04 13.23 2.81
N ALA A 53 -3.89 13.21 4.15
CA ALA A 53 -3.74 14.42 4.96
C ALA A 53 -2.48 15.21 4.59
N THR A 54 -1.37 14.52 4.27
CA THR A 54 -0.11 15.17 3.89
C THR A 54 -0.03 15.57 2.42
N LEU A 55 -0.93 15.06 1.55
CA LEU A 55 -1.14 15.53 0.18
C LEU A 55 -2.01 16.80 0.11
N ALA A 56 -2.92 16.99 1.06
CA ALA A 56 -3.87 18.11 1.05
C ALA A 56 -3.24 19.51 0.93
N PRO A 57 -2.08 19.82 1.55
CA PRO A 57 -1.41 21.10 1.34
C PRO A 57 -0.98 21.39 -0.10
N PHE A 58 -0.66 20.35 -0.90
CA PHE A 58 -0.26 20.51 -2.31
C PHE A 58 -1.43 20.92 -3.22
N VAL A 59 -2.66 20.65 -2.79
CA VAL A 59 -3.89 20.99 -3.51
C VAL A 59 -4.76 21.95 -2.68
N GLY A 60 -4.16 23.02 -2.15
CA GLY A 60 -4.75 23.90 -1.13
C GLY A 60 -6.00 24.67 -1.56
N LYS A 61 -6.30 24.78 -2.87
CA LYS A 61 -7.53 25.36 -3.43
C LYS A 61 -8.51 24.30 -3.93
N GLY A 62 -8.07 23.06 -4.03
CA GLY A 62 -8.86 21.89 -4.39
C GLY A 62 -9.16 21.04 -3.16
N HIS A 63 -9.34 19.74 -3.36
CA HIS A 63 -9.72 18.82 -2.30
C HIS A 63 -9.06 17.45 -2.42
N VAL A 64 -8.72 16.81 -1.31
CA VAL A 64 -8.34 15.41 -1.23
C VAL A 64 -9.48 14.59 -0.69
N THR A 65 -9.94 13.60 -1.46
CA THR A 65 -10.91 12.61 -1.00
C THR A 65 -10.19 11.27 -0.82
N GLY A 66 -10.07 10.79 0.41
CA GLY A 66 -9.59 9.44 0.70
C GLY A 66 -10.76 8.44 0.73
N ILE A 67 -10.57 7.27 0.12
CA ILE A 67 -11.50 6.15 0.26
C ILE A 67 -10.80 4.89 0.73
N ASP A 68 -11.50 4.11 1.53
CA ASP A 68 -11.06 2.79 1.97
C ASP A 68 -12.28 1.86 2.10
N ILE A 69 -12.05 0.55 2.05
CA ILE A 69 -13.12 -0.45 2.22
C ILE A 69 -13.44 -0.71 3.71
N SER A 70 -12.57 -0.28 4.63
CA SER A 70 -12.69 -0.48 6.07
C SER A 70 -13.20 0.78 6.77
N GLU A 71 -14.42 0.73 7.28
CA GLU A 71 -15.00 1.83 8.08
C GLU A 71 -14.25 2.04 9.41
N GLU A 72 -13.69 0.95 9.99
CA GLU A 72 -12.85 1.04 11.18
C GLU A 72 -11.61 1.90 10.93
N THR A 73 -10.92 1.63 9.82
CA THR A 73 -9.73 2.38 9.40
C THR A 73 -10.06 3.85 9.06
N LEU A 74 -11.20 4.09 8.42
CA LEU A 74 -11.69 5.44 8.11
C LEU A 74 -12.06 6.24 9.36
N THR A 75 -12.51 5.57 10.42
CA THR A 75 -12.75 6.22 11.71
C THR A 75 -11.46 6.80 12.28
N ILE A 76 -10.33 6.10 12.14
CA ILE A 76 -9.01 6.61 12.53
C ILE A 76 -8.62 7.80 11.66
N ALA A 77 -8.82 7.70 10.34
CA ALA A 77 -8.50 8.77 9.40
C ALA A 77 -9.27 10.07 9.69
N ARG A 78 -10.58 9.97 9.97
CA ARG A 78 -11.45 11.12 10.30
C ARG A 78 -11.11 11.76 11.65
N ASN A 79 -10.65 10.98 12.62
CA ASN A 79 -10.27 11.46 13.96
C ASN A 79 -8.81 11.87 14.07
N ARG A 80 -8.10 11.96 12.95
CA ARG A 80 -6.69 12.34 12.91
C ARG A 80 -6.51 13.78 13.41
N GLU A 81 -5.60 13.96 14.35
CA GLU A 81 -5.22 15.29 14.81
C GLU A 81 -4.61 16.13 13.66
N GLY A 82 -5.02 17.38 13.56
CA GLY A 82 -4.53 18.30 12.54
C GLY A 82 -5.00 17.97 11.11
N LEU A 83 -6.12 17.24 10.95
CA LEU A 83 -6.68 16.96 9.62
C LEU A 83 -6.95 18.26 8.85
N PRO A 84 -6.38 18.43 7.64
CA PRO A 84 -6.62 19.61 6.81
C PRO A 84 -8.10 19.75 6.41
N ARG A 85 -8.62 20.98 6.36
CA ARG A 85 -10.03 21.27 6.01
C ARG A 85 -10.41 20.83 4.60
N ASN A 86 -9.44 20.74 3.69
CA ASN A 86 -9.62 20.27 2.31
C ASN A 86 -9.26 18.78 2.16
N CYS A 87 -9.41 17.98 3.23
CA CYS A 87 -9.24 16.53 3.19
C CYS A 87 -10.45 15.87 3.86
N SER A 88 -11.04 14.88 3.19
CA SER A 88 -12.19 14.12 3.72
C SER A 88 -12.06 12.64 3.39
N PHE A 89 -12.80 11.79 4.15
CA PHE A 89 -12.73 10.34 4.03
C PHE A 89 -14.12 9.72 3.92
N ARG A 90 -14.29 8.76 3.01
CA ARG A 90 -15.54 8.01 2.84
C ARG A 90 -15.30 6.55 2.49
N LEU A 91 -16.27 5.70 2.80
CA LEU A 91 -16.26 4.30 2.42
C LEU A 91 -16.29 4.17 0.89
N GLY A 92 -15.49 3.26 0.33
CA GLY A 92 -15.47 3.04 -1.11
C GLY A 92 -14.70 1.78 -1.50
N ASN A 93 -15.07 1.22 -2.65
CA ASN A 93 -14.43 0.07 -3.26
C ASN A 93 -13.62 0.52 -4.48
N ALA A 94 -12.34 0.14 -4.54
CA ALA A 94 -11.43 0.50 -5.64
C ALA A 94 -11.89 0.00 -7.01
N THR A 95 -12.63 -1.12 -7.06
CA THR A 95 -13.11 -1.75 -8.31
C THR A 95 -14.52 -1.28 -8.72
N GLU A 96 -15.15 -0.43 -7.91
CA GLU A 96 -16.50 0.12 -8.15
C GLU A 96 -16.59 1.48 -7.45
N LEU A 97 -16.03 2.51 -8.09
CA LEU A 97 -15.96 3.84 -7.52
C LEU A 97 -17.30 4.58 -7.63
N ASP A 98 -17.89 4.95 -6.48
CA ASP A 98 -19.11 5.75 -6.41
C ASP A 98 -18.80 7.24 -6.65
N PHE A 99 -18.29 7.54 -7.84
CA PHE A 99 -18.04 8.89 -8.33
C PHE A 99 -18.43 9.01 -9.81
N PRO A 100 -18.91 10.18 -10.25
CA PRO A 100 -19.13 10.43 -11.68
C PRO A 100 -17.85 10.33 -12.51
N ASN A 101 -18.01 10.12 -13.82
CA ASN A 101 -16.89 10.23 -14.76
C ASN A 101 -16.29 11.65 -14.68
N ASN A 102 -14.98 11.76 -14.92
CA ASN A 102 -14.29 13.06 -15.01
C ASN A 102 -14.40 13.92 -13.73
N SER A 103 -14.31 13.31 -12.55
CA SER A 103 -14.44 13.99 -11.25
C SER A 103 -13.10 14.48 -10.68
N PHE A 104 -12.01 13.82 -10.99
CA PHE A 104 -10.72 14.05 -10.36
C PHE A 104 -9.63 14.40 -11.36
N ASP A 105 -8.72 15.27 -10.95
CA ASP A 105 -7.52 15.63 -11.70
C ASP A 105 -6.41 14.58 -11.48
N VAL A 106 -6.37 13.97 -10.28
CA VAL A 106 -5.41 12.94 -9.90
C VAL A 106 -6.10 11.80 -9.17
N VAL A 107 -5.76 10.56 -9.49
CA VAL A 107 -6.09 9.38 -8.69
C VAL A 107 -4.80 8.74 -8.21
N HIS A 108 -4.63 8.71 -6.90
CA HIS A 108 -3.47 8.11 -6.22
C HIS A 108 -3.84 6.78 -5.58
N THR A 109 -2.89 5.85 -5.54
CA THR A 109 -2.97 4.64 -4.71
C THR A 109 -1.56 4.15 -4.34
N SER A 110 -1.40 3.62 -3.13
CA SER A 110 -0.13 3.10 -2.65
C SER A 110 -0.31 1.83 -1.83
N GLN A 111 0.24 0.73 -2.26
CA GLN A 111 0.16 -0.59 -1.62
C GLN A 111 -1.29 -1.10 -1.51
N VAL A 112 -2.08 -0.95 -2.58
CA VAL A 112 -3.49 -1.37 -2.67
C VAL A 112 -3.70 -2.39 -3.77
N LEU A 113 -3.16 -2.13 -4.98
CA LEU A 113 -3.33 -3.01 -6.13
C LEU A 113 -2.75 -4.41 -5.89
N ILE A 114 -1.71 -4.50 -5.05
CA ILE A 114 -1.12 -5.75 -4.54
C ILE A 114 -2.15 -6.67 -3.86
N HIS A 115 -3.24 -6.13 -3.32
CA HIS A 115 -4.25 -6.88 -2.56
C HIS A 115 -5.52 -7.19 -3.37
N LEU A 116 -5.63 -6.67 -4.59
CA LEU A 116 -6.86 -6.81 -5.39
C LEU A 116 -6.84 -8.06 -6.26
N PRO A 117 -7.97 -8.81 -6.34
CA PRO A 117 -8.09 -9.95 -7.25
C PRO A 117 -8.08 -9.51 -8.73
N ASP A 118 -8.58 -8.32 -9.03
CA ASP A 118 -8.54 -7.72 -10.37
C ASP A 118 -8.05 -6.27 -10.31
N PRO A 119 -6.72 -6.05 -10.29
CA PRO A 119 -6.16 -4.70 -10.29
C PRO A 119 -6.45 -3.94 -11.59
N VAL A 120 -6.68 -4.63 -12.70
CA VAL A 120 -7.04 -3.97 -13.98
C VAL A 120 -8.43 -3.36 -13.90
N ALA A 121 -9.40 -4.03 -13.24
CA ALA A 121 -10.72 -3.45 -13.00
C ALA A 121 -10.63 -2.15 -12.17
N ALA A 122 -9.82 -2.16 -11.11
CA ALA A 122 -9.59 -0.94 -10.32
C ALA A 122 -8.96 0.19 -11.16
N VAL A 123 -7.92 -0.10 -11.94
CA VAL A 123 -7.26 0.91 -12.78
C VAL A 123 -8.18 1.43 -13.89
N LYS A 124 -9.15 0.62 -14.40
CA LYS A 124 -10.21 1.09 -15.31
C LYS A 124 -11.14 2.09 -14.61
N GLU A 125 -11.53 1.83 -13.37
CA GLU A 125 -12.32 2.78 -12.58
C GLU A 125 -11.55 4.07 -12.30
N PHE A 126 -10.25 3.99 -11.99
CA PHE A 126 -9.38 5.16 -11.84
C PHE A 126 -9.40 6.02 -13.13
N ARG A 127 -9.24 5.36 -14.29
CA ARG A 127 -9.30 6.04 -15.59
C ARG A 127 -10.68 6.67 -15.85
N ARG A 128 -11.76 6.00 -15.50
CA ARG A 128 -13.14 6.51 -15.70
C ARG A 128 -13.40 7.80 -14.92
N VAL A 129 -12.93 7.86 -13.67
CA VAL A 129 -13.18 9.03 -12.81
C VAL A 129 -12.17 10.17 -13.05
N LEU A 130 -11.09 9.93 -13.80
CA LEU A 130 -10.15 10.99 -14.19
C LEU A 130 -10.75 11.93 -15.21
N LYS A 131 -10.53 13.23 -15.02
CA LYS A 131 -10.78 14.25 -16.04
C LYS A 131 -9.84 14.05 -17.25
N PRO A 132 -10.22 14.51 -18.45
CA PRO A 132 -9.30 14.58 -19.58
C PRO A 132 -8.03 15.35 -19.22
N GLY A 133 -6.87 14.74 -19.46
CA GLY A 133 -5.57 15.29 -19.08
C GLY A 133 -5.16 15.11 -17.61
N GLY A 134 -6.02 14.51 -16.78
CA GLY A 134 -5.67 14.04 -15.45
C GLY A 134 -4.77 12.80 -15.49
N PHE A 135 -4.27 12.36 -14.34
CA PHE A 135 -3.35 11.22 -14.28
C PHE A 135 -3.58 10.31 -13.07
N ILE A 136 -3.22 9.04 -13.22
CA ILE A 136 -3.03 8.15 -12.08
C ILE A 136 -1.59 8.25 -11.57
N ALA A 137 -1.43 8.09 -10.26
CA ALA A 137 -0.14 7.91 -9.58
C ALA A 137 -0.23 6.67 -8.69
N CYS A 138 0.35 5.55 -9.12
CA CYS A 138 0.29 4.29 -8.38
C CYS A 138 1.68 3.86 -7.92
N ARG A 139 1.78 3.33 -6.69
CA ARG A 139 3.03 2.85 -6.09
C ARG A 139 2.79 1.52 -5.40
N GLU A 140 3.52 0.46 -5.82
CA GLU A 140 3.39 -0.88 -5.29
C GLU A 140 4.74 -1.54 -5.01
N GLY A 141 4.80 -2.39 -3.99
CA GLY A 141 6.00 -3.11 -3.62
C GLY A 141 6.39 -4.19 -4.63
N ILE A 142 7.69 -4.49 -4.65
CA ILE A 142 8.29 -5.62 -5.36
C ILE A 142 8.96 -6.49 -4.30
N GLN A 143 8.18 -7.40 -3.69
CA GLN A 143 8.59 -8.15 -2.51
C GLN A 143 9.84 -9.01 -2.74
N SER A 144 10.02 -9.52 -3.97
CA SER A 144 11.19 -10.31 -4.37
C SER A 144 12.51 -9.53 -4.30
N THR A 145 12.46 -8.18 -4.19
CA THR A 145 13.65 -7.31 -4.07
C THR A 145 14.04 -7.02 -2.62
N SER A 146 13.37 -7.63 -1.64
CA SER A 146 13.67 -7.41 -0.22
C SER A 146 15.12 -7.75 0.08
N ALA A 147 15.81 -6.84 0.77
CA ALA A 147 17.16 -6.99 1.25
C ALA A 147 17.25 -6.50 2.71
N TRP A 148 18.12 -7.11 3.50
CA TRP A 148 18.26 -6.79 4.89
C TRP A 148 19.69 -7.04 5.39
N TYR A 149 20.02 -6.41 6.52
CA TYR A 149 21.20 -6.63 7.34
C TYR A 149 20.78 -6.56 8.83
N PRO A 150 21.31 -7.37 9.72
CA PRO A 150 22.19 -8.53 9.47
C PRO A 150 21.44 -9.70 8.80
N ASP A 151 22.20 -10.62 8.20
CA ASP A 151 21.62 -11.85 7.67
C ASP A 151 21.04 -12.69 8.82
N HIS A 152 19.79 -13.14 8.61
CA HIS A 152 19.10 -14.03 9.55
C HIS A 152 18.20 -15.00 8.80
N PRO A 153 18.23 -16.31 9.12
CA PRO A 153 17.43 -17.31 8.43
C PRO A 153 15.92 -17.03 8.53
N GLY A 154 15.47 -16.43 9.64
CA GLY A 154 14.06 -16.05 9.83
C GLY A 154 13.58 -14.96 8.87
N LEU A 155 14.45 -14.04 8.46
CA LEU A 155 14.10 -13.03 7.44
C LEU A 155 14.06 -13.64 6.04
N ALA A 156 14.93 -14.59 5.74
CA ALA A 156 14.87 -15.36 4.50
C ALA A 156 13.58 -16.19 4.44
N GLU A 157 13.20 -16.82 5.53
CA GLU A 157 11.94 -17.57 5.67
C GLU A 157 10.71 -16.65 5.55
N TRP A 158 10.73 -15.48 6.21
CA TRP A 158 9.68 -14.48 6.05
C TRP A 158 9.46 -14.10 4.58
N ARG A 159 10.53 -13.83 3.83
CA ARG A 159 10.43 -13.52 2.39
C ARG A 159 9.84 -14.69 1.61
N ARG A 160 10.32 -15.92 1.85
CA ARG A 160 9.79 -17.13 1.21
C ARG A 160 8.29 -17.27 1.44
N VAL A 161 7.88 -17.21 2.70
CA VAL A 161 6.47 -17.35 3.10
C VAL A 161 5.63 -16.21 2.52
N SER A 162 6.08 -14.97 2.64
CA SER A 162 5.34 -13.79 2.15
C SER A 162 5.15 -13.80 0.63
N VAL A 163 6.16 -14.20 -0.14
CA VAL A 163 6.05 -14.31 -1.60
C VAL A 163 5.07 -15.42 -1.99
N ASN A 164 5.17 -16.61 -1.36
CA ASN A 164 4.29 -17.74 -1.66
C ASN A 164 2.84 -17.47 -1.25
N LEU A 165 2.62 -16.78 -0.13
CA LEU A 165 1.29 -16.40 0.34
C LEU A 165 0.53 -15.54 -0.69
N HIS A 166 1.24 -14.67 -1.41
CA HIS A 166 0.67 -13.86 -2.46
C HIS A 166 0.45 -14.65 -3.77
N GLN A 167 1.38 -15.56 -4.12
CA GLN A 167 1.24 -16.38 -5.34
C GLN A 167 0.06 -17.36 -5.25
N ASP A 168 -0.22 -17.85 -4.06
CA ASP A 168 -1.33 -18.77 -3.79
C ASP A 168 -2.69 -18.07 -3.61
N SER A 169 -2.69 -16.76 -3.62
CA SER A 169 -3.88 -15.94 -3.53
C SER A 169 -4.26 -15.44 -4.93
N ALA A 170 -5.45 -15.80 -5.41
CA ALA A 170 -6.02 -15.18 -6.62
C ALA A 170 -6.20 -13.65 -6.48
N ALA A 171 -6.10 -13.15 -5.25
CA ALA A 171 -6.37 -11.77 -4.85
C ALA A 171 -5.13 -10.95 -4.51
N ALA A 172 -3.90 -11.45 -4.68
CA ALA A 172 -2.70 -10.71 -4.29
C ALA A 172 -1.52 -11.02 -5.20
N ASP A 173 -0.63 -10.05 -5.38
CA ASP A 173 0.57 -10.17 -6.19
C ASP A 173 1.78 -9.58 -5.45
N ALA A 174 2.67 -10.43 -4.95
CA ALA A 174 3.85 -10.01 -4.18
C ALA A 174 4.73 -8.98 -4.92
N ASP A 175 4.72 -9.01 -6.24
CA ASP A 175 5.53 -8.17 -7.10
C ASP A 175 4.69 -7.19 -7.94
N ALA A 176 3.59 -6.72 -7.41
CA ALA A 176 2.65 -5.78 -8.04
C ALA A 176 3.36 -4.60 -8.70
N GLY A 177 4.43 -4.08 -8.08
CA GLY A 177 5.22 -2.98 -8.63
C GLY A 177 5.81 -3.23 -10.01
N LYS A 178 6.08 -4.50 -10.38
CA LYS A 178 6.54 -4.87 -11.72
C LYS A 178 5.44 -4.80 -12.78
N LYS A 179 4.18 -4.82 -12.37
CA LYS A 179 3.01 -4.98 -13.26
C LYS A 179 2.24 -3.69 -13.50
N LEU A 180 2.59 -2.60 -12.84
CA LEU A 180 1.86 -1.33 -12.94
C LEU A 180 1.67 -0.84 -14.38
N LEU A 181 2.74 -0.88 -15.20
CA LEU A 181 2.67 -0.48 -16.60
C LEU A 181 1.75 -1.40 -17.42
N LEU A 182 1.81 -2.72 -17.18
CA LEU A 182 0.92 -3.70 -17.80
C LEU A 182 -0.54 -3.43 -17.45
N TRP A 183 -0.84 -3.18 -16.17
CA TRP A 183 -2.20 -2.92 -15.70
C TRP A 183 -2.76 -1.60 -16.24
N ALA A 184 -1.95 -0.55 -16.28
CA ALA A 184 -2.34 0.72 -16.88
C ALA A 184 -2.67 0.56 -18.38
N THR A 185 -1.82 -0.13 -19.15
CA THR A 185 -2.04 -0.40 -20.56
C THR A 185 -3.31 -1.24 -20.79
N LYS A 186 -3.54 -2.29 -20.00
CA LYS A 186 -4.77 -3.11 -20.06
C LYS A 186 -6.02 -2.33 -19.66
N ALA A 187 -5.89 -1.30 -18.84
CA ALA A 187 -6.97 -0.39 -18.47
C ALA A 187 -7.24 0.71 -19.53
N GLY A 188 -6.44 0.77 -20.60
CA GLY A 188 -6.63 1.67 -21.72
C GLY A 188 -5.84 2.98 -21.65
N PHE A 189 -4.83 3.08 -20.79
CA PHE A 189 -3.87 4.18 -20.85
C PHE A 189 -2.89 3.97 -22.02
N ASP A 190 -2.54 5.05 -22.70
CA ASP A 190 -1.52 5.00 -23.74
C ASP A 190 -0.14 4.82 -23.12
N ILE A 191 0.58 3.76 -23.51
CA ILE A 191 1.93 3.46 -23.01
C ILE A 191 2.92 4.61 -23.21
N ASN A 192 2.74 5.39 -24.28
CA ASN A 192 3.60 6.54 -24.59
C ASN A 192 3.33 7.75 -23.67
N ARG A 193 2.23 7.71 -22.90
CA ARG A 193 1.84 8.70 -21.91
C ARG A 193 2.02 8.17 -20.46
N CYS A 194 2.78 7.10 -20.32
CA CYS A 194 3.13 6.51 -19.03
C CYS A 194 4.61 6.81 -18.72
N ALA A 195 4.87 7.28 -17.49
CA ALA A 195 6.22 7.33 -16.92
C ALA A 195 6.30 6.29 -15.80
N TRP A 196 7.27 5.38 -15.90
CA TRP A 196 7.56 4.38 -14.87
C TRP A 196 8.85 4.73 -14.16
N THR A 197 8.83 4.74 -12.83
CA THR A 197 9.97 4.99 -11.96
C THR A 197 9.99 4.00 -10.81
N SER A 198 10.96 4.14 -9.93
CA SER A 198 11.01 3.34 -8.71
C SER A 198 11.59 4.14 -7.55
N SER A 199 11.16 3.80 -6.34
CA SER A 199 11.77 4.26 -5.11
C SER A 199 12.08 3.08 -4.19
N THR A 200 12.91 3.31 -3.17
CA THR A 200 13.22 2.31 -2.16
C THR A 200 12.42 2.61 -0.90
N MET A 201 11.68 1.62 -0.40
CA MET A 201 11.17 1.62 0.96
C MET A 201 12.31 1.11 1.87
N MET A 202 12.66 1.89 2.88
CA MET A 202 13.78 1.56 3.76
C MET A 202 13.39 1.76 5.22
N TYR A 203 13.81 0.83 6.06
CA TYR A 203 13.65 0.85 7.51
C TYR A 203 15.00 0.59 8.18
N ALA A 204 15.24 1.27 9.32
CA ALA A 204 16.45 1.08 10.14
C ALA A 204 16.04 0.72 11.58
N GLY A 205 16.58 -0.36 12.13
CA GLY A 205 16.12 -0.94 13.39
C GLY A 205 16.12 0.01 14.58
N HIS A 206 17.07 0.93 14.66
CA HIS A 206 17.12 1.92 15.74
C HIS A 206 15.98 2.98 15.70
N LYS A 207 15.32 3.16 14.54
CA LYS A 207 14.22 4.14 14.34
C LYS A 207 12.87 3.47 14.11
N ASP A 208 12.89 2.31 13.48
CA ASP A 208 11.69 1.69 12.90
C ASP A 208 11.30 0.40 13.63
N LYS A 209 11.48 0.34 14.96
CA LYS A 209 11.09 -0.83 15.79
C LYS A 209 9.64 -1.26 15.57
N ILE A 210 8.72 -0.30 15.38
CA ILE A 210 7.30 -0.58 15.10
C ILE A 210 7.15 -1.44 13.84
N PHE A 211 8.01 -1.25 12.84
CA PHE A 211 8.00 -2.09 11.64
C PHE A 211 8.34 -3.54 11.97
N ALA A 212 9.43 -3.79 12.69
CA ALA A 212 9.85 -5.13 13.08
C ALA A 212 8.83 -5.80 14.02
N ASP A 213 8.32 -5.07 15.01
CA ASP A 213 7.27 -5.56 15.91
C ASP A 213 6.00 -5.94 15.13
N THR A 214 5.62 -5.15 14.12
CA THR A 214 4.49 -5.48 13.25
C THR A 214 4.74 -6.78 12.50
N MET A 215 5.93 -6.96 11.93
CA MET A 215 6.29 -8.18 11.20
C MET A 215 6.37 -9.42 12.10
N ALA A 216 6.89 -9.28 13.32
CA ALA A 216 6.93 -10.34 14.32
C ALA A 216 5.52 -10.71 14.80
N ASN A 217 4.69 -9.71 15.11
CA ASN A 217 3.33 -9.92 15.64
C ASN A 217 2.37 -10.60 14.65
N GLN A 218 2.60 -10.46 13.34
CA GLN A 218 1.82 -11.19 12.32
C GLN A 218 1.92 -12.72 12.43
N THR A 219 2.93 -13.23 13.13
CA THR A 219 3.11 -14.68 13.38
C THR A 219 2.34 -15.20 14.59
N GLN A 220 1.58 -14.35 15.31
CA GLN A 220 0.86 -14.72 16.54
C GLN A 220 -0.54 -15.28 16.25
N ASP A 221 -1.15 -15.91 17.28
CA ASP A 221 -2.32 -16.76 17.15
C ASP A 221 -3.56 -16.12 16.54
N ASP A 222 -3.80 -14.84 16.75
CA ASP A 222 -4.99 -14.14 16.26
C ASP A 222 -4.80 -13.39 14.93
N ASP A 223 -3.64 -13.54 14.29
CA ASP A 223 -3.35 -12.78 13.06
C ASP A 223 -3.78 -13.53 11.80
N THR A 224 -4.34 -12.79 10.86
CA THR A 224 -4.77 -13.31 9.55
C THR A 224 -3.60 -13.86 8.73
N TYR A 225 -2.40 -13.27 8.85
CA TYR A 225 -1.19 -13.76 8.18
C TYR A 225 -0.86 -15.17 8.65
N ARG A 226 -0.75 -15.40 9.98
CA ARG A 226 -0.49 -16.72 10.54
C ARG A 226 -1.50 -17.75 10.07
N ARG A 227 -2.80 -17.43 10.18
CA ARG A 227 -3.88 -18.33 9.77
C ARG A 227 -3.72 -18.75 8.31
N ASN A 228 -3.52 -17.80 7.41
CA ASN A 228 -3.34 -18.08 5.98
C ASN A 228 -2.08 -18.92 5.70
N VAL A 229 -0.98 -18.69 6.42
CA VAL A 229 0.26 -19.48 6.27
C VAL A 229 0.01 -20.94 6.61
N ILE A 230 -0.66 -21.22 7.73
CA ILE A 230 -0.95 -22.58 8.20
C ILE A 230 -2.01 -23.27 7.32
N GLU A 231 -3.15 -22.62 7.07
CA GLU A 231 -4.27 -23.22 6.32
C GLU A 231 -3.90 -23.55 4.87
N LYS A 232 -3.01 -22.76 4.27
CA LYS A 232 -2.53 -23.01 2.90
C LYS A 232 -1.30 -23.92 2.83
N GLY A 233 -0.75 -24.35 3.98
CA GLY A 233 0.44 -25.20 4.02
C GLY A 233 1.72 -24.57 3.47
N ILE A 234 1.81 -23.22 3.51
CA ILE A 234 2.97 -22.46 3.02
C ILE A 234 4.11 -22.51 4.04
N GLY A 235 3.79 -22.61 5.32
CA GLY A 235 4.69 -22.80 6.45
C GLY A 235 3.94 -23.45 7.61
N ASP A 236 4.67 -23.71 8.68
CA ASP A 236 4.20 -24.32 9.91
C ASP A 236 4.58 -23.47 11.14
N GLU A 237 4.35 -23.98 12.34
CA GLU A 237 4.67 -23.27 13.59
C GLU A 237 6.20 -23.02 13.73
N GLU A 238 7.03 -23.92 13.22
CA GLU A 238 8.48 -23.75 13.23
C GLU A 238 8.91 -22.60 12.30
N SER A 239 8.34 -22.53 11.09
CA SER A 239 8.50 -21.41 10.16
C SER A 239 8.08 -20.08 10.79
N LEU A 240 6.92 -20.04 11.45
CA LEU A 240 6.42 -18.83 12.10
C LEU A 240 7.26 -18.39 13.30
N ALA A 241 7.74 -19.34 14.10
CA ALA A 241 8.67 -19.06 15.19
C ALA A 241 10.00 -18.50 14.68
N LEU A 242 10.55 -19.10 13.63
CA LEU A 242 11.80 -18.65 13.01
C LEU A 242 11.66 -17.22 12.43
N ILE A 243 10.54 -16.92 11.78
CA ILE A 243 10.22 -15.58 11.28
C ILE A 243 10.18 -14.55 12.41
N ARG A 244 9.49 -14.88 13.49
CA ARG A 244 9.37 -14.01 14.67
C ARG A 244 10.73 -13.72 15.28
N ASP A 245 11.53 -14.74 15.49
CA ASP A 245 12.87 -14.62 16.04
C ASP A 245 13.78 -13.77 15.14
N GLY A 246 13.66 -13.92 13.83
CA GLY A 246 14.37 -13.11 12.85
C GLY A 246 14.05 -11.62 12.97
N TRP A 247 12.78 -11.26 13.09
CA TRP A 247 12.37 -9.86 13.23
C TRP A 247 12.74 -9.27 14.60
N HIS A 248 12.71 -10.07 15.68
CA HIS A 248 13.19 -9.63 16.99
C HIS A 248 14.70 -9.42 16.99
N ALA A 249 15.48 -10.32 16.38
CA ALA A 249 16.93 -10.16 16.23
C ALA A 249 17.27 -8.92 15.39
N TRP A 250 16.54 -8.67 14.30
CA TRP A 250 16.68 -7.48 13.49
C TRP A 250 16.38 -6.20 14.29
N ALA A 251 15.30 -6.17 15.09
CA ALA A 251 14.94 -5.03 15.92
C ALA A 251 15.94 -4.75 17.05
N ALA A 252 16.67 -5.76 17.51
CA ALA A 252 17.66 -5.66 18.56
C ALA A 252 19.01 -5.11 18.08
N ASP A 253 19.33 -5.23 16.79
CA ASP A 253 20.57 -4.72 16.22
C ASP A 253 20.42 -3.24 15.84
N PRO A 254 21.20 -2.32 16.43
CA PRO A 254 21.08 -0.89 16.13
C PRO A 254 21.53 -0.51 14.72
N CYS A 255 22.28 -1.37 14.05
CA CYS A 255 22.78 -1.18 12.68
C CYS A 255 21.93 -1.91 11.63
N SER A 256 20.84 -2.56 12.05
CA SER A 256 19.98 -3.30 11.13
C SER A 256 19.29 -2.39 10.13
N VAL A 257 19.16 -2.89 8.90
CA VAL A 257 18.41 -2.24 7.82
C VAL A 257 17.55 -3.26 7.09
N PHE A 258 16.41 -2.80 6.59
CA PHE A 258 15.56 -3.53 5.68
C PHE A 258 15.14 -2.63 4.54
N SER A 259 15.15 -3.13 3.32
CA SER A 259 14.72 -2.37 2.14
C SER A 259 13.99 -3.25 1.15
N LEU A 260 13.11 -2.63 0.37
CA LEU A 260 12.53 -3.21 -0.84
C LEU A 260 12.27 -2.12 -1.88
N ILE A 261 12.31 -2.48 -3.16
CA ILE A 261 11.97 -1.57 -4.26
C ILE A 261 10.45 -1.49 -4.38
N CYS A 262 9.95 -0.27 -4.60
CA CYS A 262 8.58 -0.03 -5.04
C CYS A 262 8.60 0.45 -6.50
N GLY A 263 7.82 -0.17 -7.37
CA GLY A 263 7.52 0.36 -8.68
C GLY A 263 6.52 1.50 -8.56
N GLU A 264 6.67 2.52 -9.39
CA GLU A 264 5.85 3.72 -9.44
C GLU A 264 5.46 4.03 -10.88
N ILE A 265 4.23 4.44 -11.10
CA ILE A 265 3.74 4.84 -12.42
C ILE A 265 2.96 6.15 -12.35
N ILE A 266 3.15 6.99 -13.35
CA ILE A 266 2.26 8.10 -13.70
C ILE A 266 1.73 7.80 -15.09
N ALA A 267 0.39 7.74 -15.26
CA ALA A 267 -0.22 7.53 -16.56
C ALA A 267 -1.35 8.54 -16.78
N TYR A 268 -1.28 9.28 -17.89
CA TYR A 268 -2.24 10.35 -18.23
C TYR A 268 -3.42 9.82 -19.01
N ALA A 269 -4.63 10.27 -18.63
CA ALA A 269 -5.89 9.95 -19.30
C ALA A 269 -6.08 10.73 -20.62
#